data_21ce46c816d29a7a90eef65744c60073
#
_entry.id   21ce46c816d29a7a90eef65744c60073
#
_cell.length_a   1.000
_cell.length_b   1.000
_cell.length_c   1.000
_cell.angle_alpha   90.00
_cell.angle_beta   90.00
_cell.angle_gamma   90.00
#
_symmetry.space_group_name_H-M   'P 1'
#
loop_
_entity.id
_entity.type
_entity.pdbx_description
1 polymer ?
#
loop_
_entity_poly.entity_id
_entity_poly.type
_entity_poly.pdbx_seq_one_letter_code
_entity_poly.pdbx_strand_id
1 'polypeptide(L)'
;MCIRDRPYTELPPGVMHPRRIMHGVVEGVRDYGNRMGIPTVNGAIYFDDRYVGNPLVFCGNVGMLPKEKSFKEPQPNDLIVAVGGRTGRDGIHGATFSSAELTDKSEVESGGAVQIGNAITEKMVMDILLQARDEGLYSAVTDCGAGGFSSAVGEMGEELGAEVWLDKAPLKYEGLSYTEIWISEAQERMVFAVPEKHWSRFEELCSSESVEAVVIGKFVPTGNLELKYHEHSVANLSMKFLHDGRPPVVRQAIFEPKSDGDARVEVIEGDCEKFTSDLLKILGSLNVASKHWVIHQYDYEVQGGSVLKPLVGVENDGPGDACLLYTSPSPRDLSTSRMPSSA
;
A
#
# COMPACT_ATOMS: atom_id res chain seq x y z
N MET A 1 7.12 5.74 9.76
CA MET A 1 8.48 5.59 9.18
C MET A 1 9.50 5.50 10.30
N CYS A 2 10.43 4.56 10.22
CA CYS A 2 11.56 4.47 11.15
C CYS A 2 12.86 4.73 10.38
N ILE A 3 13.71 5.61 10.89
CA ILE A 3 14.92 6.09 10.22
C ILE A 3 16.01 6.36 11.27
N ARG A 4 17.28 6.28 10.88
CA ARG A 4 18.43 6.57 11.77
C ARG A 4 18.55 8.07 12.07
N ASP A 5 18.94 8.43 13.29
CA ASP A 5 18.96 9.82 13.77
C ASP A 5 20.35 10.44 14.03
N ARG A 6 21.46 9.68 13.93
CA ARG A 6 22.78 10.17 14.33
C ARG A 6 23.43 11.19 13.41
N PRO A 7 24.32 12.05 13.96
CA PRO A 7 25.01 13.09 13.19
C PRO A 7 25.83 12.51 12.04
N TYR A 8 25.96 13.32 11.01
CA TYR A 8 26.45 13.07 9.67
C TYR A 8 27.84 12.44 9.53
N THR A 9 28.60 12.34 10.60
CA THR A 9 30.01 11.92 10.56
C THR A 9 30.23 10.41 10.76
N GLU A 10 29.18 9.63 11.04
CA GLU A 10 29.30 8.21 11.43
C GLU A 10 28.47 7.25 10.57
N LEU A 11 28.07 7.64 9.35
CA LEU A 11 27.38 6.72 8.45
C LEU A 11 28.36 5.73 7.84
N PRO A 12 28.02 4.43 7.76
CA PRO A 12 28.81 3.47 7.02
C PRO A 12 28.97 3.90 5.55
N PRO A 13 30.10 3.59 4.92
CA PRO A 13 30.30 3.88 3.50
C PRO A 13 29.20 3.30 2.63
N GLY A 14 28.69 4.06 1.67
CA GLY A 14 27.66 3.64 0.73
C GLY A 14 26.22 3.70 1.25
N VAL A 15 26.00 4.05 2.52
CA VAL A 15 24.64 4.20 3.06
C VAL A 15 24.07 5.55 2.65
N MET A 16 22.83 5.54 2.15
CA MET A 16 22.11 6.76 1.78
C MET A 16 21.87 7.64 3.03
N HIS A 17 22.06 8.94 2.88
CA HIS A 17 21.91 9.88 3.99
C HIS A 17 20.47 9.90 4.53
N PRO A 18 20.24 9.73 5.87
CA PRO A 18 18.90 9.63 6.46
C PRO A 18 17.97 10.80 6.14
N ARG A 19 18.51 12.02 6.05
CA ARG A 19 17.73 13.20 5.66
C ARG A 19 17.18 13.08 4.24
N ARG A 20 17.96 12.52 3.29
CA ARG A 20 17.50 12.27 1.92
C ARG A 20 16.39 11.22 1.91
N ILE A 21 16.57 10.14 2.66
CA ILE A 21 15.53 9.11 2.81
C ILE A 21 14.25 9.72 3.37
N MET A 22 14.33 10.49 4.46
CA MET A 22 13.17 11.12 5.08
C MET A 22 12.42 12.04 4.10
N HIS A 23 13.14 12.93 3.42
CA HIS A 23 12.52 13.82 2.44
C HIS A 23 11.86 13.04 1.30
N GLY A 24 12.56 12.07 0.71
CA GLY A 24 12.04 11.26 -0.38
C GLY A 24 10.79 10.44 0.00
N VAL A 25 10.77 9.86 1.21
CA VAL A 25 9.59 9.12 1.69
C VAL A 25 8.41 10.06 1.93
N VAL A 26 8.63 11.19 2.60
CA VAL A 26 7.57 12.18 2.85
C VAL A 26 7.00 12.70 1.52
N GLU A 27 7.86 13.03 0.55
CA GLU A 27 7.44 13.49 -0.77
C GLU A 27 6.70 12.41 -1.56
N GLY A 28 7.19 11.17 -1.56
CA GLY A 28 6.54 10.07 -2.27
C GLY A 28 5.13 9.80 -1.77
N VAL A 29 4.94 9.72 -0.45
CA VAL A 29 3.61 9.52 0.15
C VAL A 29 2.70 10.73 -0.13
N ARG A 30 3.22 11.96 0.01
CA ARG A 30 2.49 13.19 -0.31
C ARG A 30 2.02 13.22 -1.75
N ASP A 31 2.94 13.02 -2.68
CA ASP A 31 2.65 13.18 -4.11
C ASP A 31 1.65 12.15 -4.61
N TYR A 32 1.66 10.96 -4.01
CA TYR A 32 0.68 9.95 -4.35
C TYR A 32 -0.68 10.25 -3.70
N GLY A 33 -0.74 10.40 -2.38
CA GLY A 33 -1.97 10.61 -1.63
C GLY A 33 -2.71 11.89 -2.04
N ASN A 34 -2.00 13.02 -2.16
CA ASN A 34 -2.61 14.29 -2.54
C ASN A 34 -3.16 14.25 -3.98
N ARG A 35 -2.44 13.64 -4.93
CA ARG A 35 -2.90 13.53 -6.33
C ARG A 35 -4.05 12.55 -6.49
N MET A 36 -4.11 11.50 -5.67
CA MET A 36 -5.23 10.58 -5.63
C MET A 36 -6.48 11.18 -4.95
N GLY A 37 -6.29 12.29 -4.21
CA GLY A 37 -7.36 12.96 -3.49
C GLY A 37 -7.82 12.20 -2.25
N ILE A 38 -6.92 11.47 -1.60
CA ILE A 38 -7.15 10.78 -0.32
C ILE A 38 -6.57 11.62 0.81
N PRO A 39 -7.36 11.98 1.85
CA PRO A 39 -6.86 12.77 2.96
C PRO A 39 -5.92 11.97 3.83
N THR A 40 -4.75 12.54 4.15
CA THR A 40 -3.81 11.97 5.11
C THR A 40 -4.16 12.43 6.52
N VAL A 41 -4.56 11.53 7.37
CA VAL A 41 -5.12 11.86 8.70
C VAL A 41 -4.14 11.67 9.84
N ASN A 42 -3.18 10.75 9.70
CA ASN A 42 -2.32 10.34 10.80
C ASN A 42 -0.98 9.83 10.25
N GLY A 43 0.06 9.90 11.08
CA GLY A 43 1.35 9.34 10.77
C GLY A 43 2.34 9.50 11.92
N ALA A 44 3.45 8.79 11.85
CA ALA A 44 4.53 8.88 12.81
C ALA A 44 5.90 8.74 12.14
N ILE A 45 6.89 9.44 12.66
CA ILE A 45 8.28 9.31 12.26
C ILE A 45 9.09 9.00 13.52
N TYR A 46 9.77 7.85 13.52
CA TYR A 46 10.68 7.44 14.58
C TYR A 46 12.11 7.38 14.07
N PHE A 47 13.02 7.84 14.90
CA PHE A 47 14.46 7.77 14.65
C PHE A 47 15.05 6.72 15.58
N ASP A 48 15.75 5.75 14.99
CA ASP A 48 16.38 4.66 15.73
C ASP A 48 17.62 4.15 14.96
N ASP A 49 18.72 3.96 15.66
CA ASP A 49 20.01 3.57 15.10
C ASP A 49 20.00 2.20 14.41
N ARG A 50 19.03 1.36 14.70
CA ARG A 50 18.89 0.04 14.08
C ARG A 50 18.43 0.09 12.62
N TYR A 51 17.86 1.22 12.16
CA TYR A 51 17.39 1.38 10.79
C TYR A 51 18.44 2.02 9.87
N VAL A 52 19.63 1.43 9.83
CA VAL A 52 20.72 1.86 8.96
C VAL A 52 20.59 1.19 7.60
N GLY A 53 20.48 1.96 6.54
CA GLY A 53 20.39 1.44 5.17
C GLY A 53 19.05 0.79 4.79
N ASN A 54 18.24 0.40 5.77
CA ASN A 54 16.94 -0.21 5.52
C ASN A 54 15.85 0.42 6.40
N PRO A 55 15.30 1.58 6.01
CA PRO A 55 14.23 2.24 6.74
C PRO A 55 12.94 1.44 6.64
N LEU A 56 12.17 1.39 7.73
CA LEU A 56 10.82 0.86 7.69
C LEU A 56 9.84 1.96 7.24
N VAL A 57 9.21 1.75 6.11
CA VAL A 57 8.16 2.64 5.60
C VAL A 57 6.85 1.85 5.54
N PHE A 58 5.83 2.37 6.20
CA PHE A 58 4.48 1.83 6.14
C PHE A 58 3.54 2.93 5.68
N CYS A 59 2.78 2.66 4.62
CA CYS A 59 1.73 3.53 4.13
C CYS A 59 0.46 2.68 4.04
N GLY A 60 -0.52 3.00 4.87
CA GLY A 60 -1.79 2.28 4.91
C GLY A 60 -2.95 3.20 4.63
N ASN A 61 -4.04 2.66 4.15
CA ASN A 61 -5.30 3.36 4.04
C ASN A 61 -6.43 2.62 4.76
N VAL A 62 -7.50 3.33 5.05
CA VAL A 62 -8.71 2.79 5.67
C VAL A 62 -9.89 3.26 4.86
N GLY A 63 -10.78 2.35 4.52
CA GLY A 63 -12.02 2.64 3.80
C GLY A 63 -13.21 1.97 4.47
N MET A 64 -14.41 2.46 4.17
CA MET A 64 -15.66 1.80 4.54
C MET A 64 -16.23 1.04 3.35
N LEU A 65 -16.62 -0.20 3.62
CA LEU A 65 -17.20 -1.10 2.64
C LEU A 65 -18.57 -1.60 3.14
N PRO A 66 -19.62 -1.62 2.32
CA PRO A 66 -20.86 -2.31 2.69
C PRO A 66 -20.58 -3.77 3.02
N LYS A 67 -21.13 -4.27 4.13
CA LYS A 67 -20.82 -5.61 4.63
C LYS A 67 -21.09 -6.71 3.60
N GLU A 68 -22.14 -6.55 2.83
CA GLU A 68 -22.52 -7.48 1.75
C GLU A 68 -21.57 -7.43 0.53
N LYS A 69 -20.66 -6.46 0.48
CA LYS A 69 -19.66 -6.32 -0.58
C LYS A 69 -18.26 -6.73 -0.15
N SER A 70 -18.11 -7.32 1.04
CA SER A 70 -16.79 -7.68 1.60
C SER A 70 -16.26 -9.05 1.14
N PHE A 71 -16.98 -9.74 0.28
CA PHE A 71 -16.62 -11.08 -0.21
C PHE A 71 -16.16 -11.02 -1.67
N LYS A 72 -15.16 -11.85 -2.00
CA LYS A 72 -14.68 -12.10 -3.36
C LYS A 72 -15.15 -13.49 -3.76
N GLU A 73 -16.06 -13.58 -4.73
CA GLU A 73 -16.63 -14.86 -5.18
C GLU A 73 -16.72 -14.90 -6.70
N PRO A 74 -15.58 -15.07 -7.41
CA PRO A 74 -15.61 -15.26 -8.87
C PRO A 74 -16.48 -16.45 -9.21
N GLN A 75 -17.28 -16.31 -10.27
CA GLN A 75 -18.17 -17.36 -10.74
C GLN A 75 -17.57 -18.06 -11.97
N PRO A 76 -17.92 -19.35 -12.22
CA PRO A 76 -17.53 -20.02 -13.44
C PRO A 76 -17.96 -19.23 -14.68
N ASN A 77 -17.02 -19.05 -15.60
CA ASN A 77 -17.12 -18.26 -16.85
C ASN A 77 -17.11 -16.73 -16.67
N ASP A 78 -16.89 -16.20 -15.46
CA ASP A 78 -16.57 -14.80 -15.33
C ASP A 78 -15.30 -14.45 -16.12
N LEU A 79 -15.34 -13.34 -16.81
CA LEU A 79 -14.20 -12.83 -17.56
C LEU A 79 -13.13 -12.31 -16.61
N ILE A 80 -11.89 -12.62 -16.89
CA ILE A 80 -10.72 -12.03 -16.21
C ILE A 80 -10.38 -10.76 -16.97
N VAL A 81 -10.63 -9.61 -16.34
CA VAL A 81 -10.45 -8.30 -16.96
C VAL A 81 -9.31 -7.56 -16.28
N ALA A 82 -8.26 -7.24 -17.05
CA ALA A 82 -7.20 -6.34 -16.61
C ALA A 82 -7.64 -4.88 -16.81
N VAL A 83 -7.56 -4.07 -15.77
CA VAL A 83 -8.02 -2.67 -15.76
C VAL A 83 -6.91 -1.75 -15.29
N GLY A 84 -6.70 -0.62 -15.97
CA GLY A 84 -5.77 0.43 -15.55
C GLY A 84 -4.42 0.36 -16.24
N GLY A 85 -3.33 0.37 -15.47
CA GLY A 85 -1.96 0.48 -15.99
C GLY A 85 -1.55 -0.65 -16.93
N ARG A 86 -0.86 -0.30 -18.02
CA ARG A 86 -0.30 -1.29 -18.96
C ARG A 86 0.90 -2.01 -18.36
N THR A 87 1.12 -3.24 -18.81
CA THR A 87 2.21 -4.12 -18.37
C THR A 87 3.56 -3.71 -18.99
N GLY A 88 4.57 -3.55 -18.16
CA GLY A 88 5.97 -3.35 -18.53
C GLY A 88 6.89 -4.29 -17.72
N ARG A 89 8.20 -4.03 -17.71
CA ARG A 89 9.15 -4.75 -16.83
C ARG A 89 9.19 -4.19 -15.41
N ASP A 90 8.10 -3.60 -14.99
CA ASP A 90 7.98 -2.93 -13.71
C ASP A 90 7.88 -3.96 -12.59
N GLY A 91 8.61 -3.71 -11.50
CA GLY A 91 8.52 -4.50 -10.28
C GLY A 91 8.97 -5.96 -10.38
N ILE A 92 9.51 -6.38 -11.49
CA ILE A 92 10.08 -7.73 -11.60
C ILE A 92 11.21 -7.84 -10.59
N HIS A 93 11.02 -8.69 -9.57
CA HIS A 93 11.80 -8.74 -8.34
C HIS A 93 11.59 -7.54 -7.37
N GLY A 94 10.54 -6.75 -7.51
CA GLY A 94 10.25 -5.60 -6.66
C GLY A 94 10.14 -5.95 -5.18
N ALA A 95 9.51 -7.05 -4.85
CA ALA A 95 9.45 -7.56 -3.47
C ALA A 95 10.85 -7.88 -2.88
N THR A 96 11.81 -8.29 -3.71
CA THR A 96 13.20 -8.50 -3.29
C THR A 96 13.88 -7.17 -3.00
N PHE A 97 13.69 -6.16 -3.85
CA PHE A 97 14.27 -4.83 -3.66
C PHE A 97 13.68 -4.10 -2.45
N SER A 98 12.41 -4.30 -2.13
CA SER A 98 11.77 -3.68 -0.96
C SER A 98 12.40 -4.11 0.37
N SER A 99 13.12 -5.24 0.38
CA SER A 99 13.84 -5.79 1.55
C SER A 99 15.35 -5.59 1.48
N ALA A 100 15.87 -5.00 0.41
CA ALA A 100 17.31 -4.75 0.24
C ALA A 100 17.76 -3.47 0.98
N GLU A 101 19.04 -3.41 1.28
CA GLU A 101 19.65 -2.20 1.85
C GLU A 101 19.69 -1.06 0.82
N LEU A 102 19.32 0.14 1.24
CA LEU A 102 19.40 1.34 0.42
C LEU A 102 20.85 1.90 0.44
N THR A 103 21.46 1.93 -0.73
CA THR A 103 22.79 2.48 -0.95
C THR A 103 22.71 3.76 -1.79
N ASP A 104 23.82 4.49 -1.89
CA ASP A 104 23.99 5.63 -2.80
C ASP A 104 23.82 5.23 -4.30
N LYS A 105 23.97 3.95 -4.63
CA LYS A 105 23.79 3.39 -5.97
C LYS A 105 22.40 2.86 -6.25
N SER A 106 21.56 2.71 -5.23
CA SER A 106 20.21 2.10 -5.37
C SER A 106 19.35 2.81 -6.41
N GLU A 107 19.50 4.13 -6.58
CA GLU A 107 18.78 4.88 -7.61
C GLU A 107 19.16 4.46 -9.04
N VAL A 108 20.43 4.14 -9.27
CA VAL A 108 20.93 3.72 -10.59
C VAL A 108 20.65 2.24 -10.84
N GLU A 109 20.82 1.39 -9.83
CA GLU A 109 20.69 -0.07 -9.94
C GLU A 109 19.22 -0.52 -9.94
N SER A 110 18.36 0.18 -9.19
CA SER A 110 16.95 -0.20 -8.98
C SER A 110 15.95 0.75 -9.62
N GLY A 111 16.39 1.87 -10.17
CA GLY A 111 15.50 2.89 -10.76
C GLY A 111 14.64 2.39 -11.93
N GLY A 112 15.09 1.32 -12.61
CA GLY A 112 14.32 0.66 -13.67
C GLY A 112 13.39 -0.45 -13.16
N ALA A 113 13.58 -0.92 -11.91
CA ALA A 113 12.77 -1.98 -11.31
C ALA A 113 11.59 -1.43 -10.50
N VAL A 114 11.67 -0.19 -10.04
CA VAL A 114 10.60 0.47 -9.27
C VAL A 114 10.04 1.61 -10.10
N GLN A 115 8.79 1.49 -10.49
CA GLN A 115 8.09 2.52 -11.23
C GLN A 115 7.54 3.58 -10.27
N ILE A 116 7.61 4.87 -10.70
CA ILE A 116 6.79 5.90 -10.08
C ILE A 116 5.37 5.71 -10.59
N GLY A 117 4.44 5.42 -9.70
CA GLY A 117 3.03 5.22 -10.02
C GLY A 117 2.35 6.50 -10.49
N ASN A 118 1.28 6.35 -11.26
CA ASN A 118 0.44 7.46 -11.70
C ASN A 118 -0.85 7.51 -10.86
N ALA A 119 -0.83 8.29 -9.79
CA ALA A 119 -1.93 8.42 -8.85
C ALA A 119 -3.27 8.82 -9.50
N ILE A 120 -3.23 9.56 -10.63
CA ILE A 120 -4.45 9.93 -11.36
C ILE A 120 -5.08 8.71 -12.02
N THR A 121 -4.27 7.80 -12.58
CA THR A 121 -4.77 6.54 -13.15
C THR A 121 -5.47 5.70 -12.08
N GLU A 122 -4.86 5.58 -10.90
CA GLU A 122 -5.46 4.85 -9.80
C GLU A 122 -6.76 5.51 -9.30
N LYS A 123 -6.79 6.85 -9.25
CA LYS A 123 -8.03 7.58 -8.93
C LYS A 123 -9.16 7.26 -9.90
N MET A 124 -8.88 7.25 -11.21
CA MET A 124 -9.87 6.90 -12.22
C MET A 124 -10.34 5.44 -12.09
N VAL A 125 -9.40 4.51 -11.85
CA VAL A 125 -9.74 3.10 -11.58
C VAL A 125 -10.60 2.96 -10.31
N MET A 126 -10.30 3.72 -9.25
CA MET A 126 -11.10 3.73 -8.04
C MET A 126 -12.53 4.23 -8.30
N ASP A 127 -12.71 5.26 -9.10
CA ASP A 127 -14.02 5.81 -9.43
C ASP A 127 -14.85 4.79 -10.22
N ILE A 128 -14.24 4.08 -11.17
CA ILE A 128 -14.87 2.97 -11.89
C ILE A 128 -15.25 1.84 -10.94
N LEU A 129 -14.33 1.42 -10.06
CA LEU A 129 -14.57 0.35 -9.10
C LEU A 129 -15.81 0.64 -8.25
N LEU A 130 -15.94 1.87 -7.74
CA LEU A 130 -17.07 2.26 -6.91
C LEU A 130 -18.38 2.27 -7.69
N GLN A 131 -18.40 2.81 -8.90
CA GLN A 131 -19.60 2.82 -9.75
C GLN A 131 -19.98 1.39 -10.18
N ALA A 132 -19.03 0.60 -10.65
CA ALA A 132 -19.25 -0.79 -11.04
C ALA A 132 -19.74 -1.66 -9.87
N ARG A 133 -19.26 -1.39 -8.65
CA ARG A 133 -19.75 -2.03 -7.42
C ARG A 133 -21.23 -1.71 -7.19
N ASP A 134 -21.59 -0.45 -7.31
CA ASP A 134 -22.95 0.01 -7.04
C ASP A 134 -23.94 -0.50 -8.09
N GLU A 135 -23.49 -0.65 -9.34
CA GLU A 135 -24.26 -1.30 -10.41
C GLU A 135 -24.20 -2.85 -10.38
N GLY A 136 -23.35 -3.45 -9.54
CA GLY A 136 -23.20 -4.91 -9.43
C GLY A 136 -22.59 -5.57 -10.67
N LEU A 137 -21.64 -4.90 -11.33
CA LEU A 137 -21.10 -5.33 -12.62
C LEU A 137 -19.98 -6.39 -12.48
N TYR A 138 -19.42 -6.60 -11.31
CA TYR A 138 -18.35 -7.58 -11.08
C TYR A 138 -18.64 -8.43 -9.84
N SER A 139 -18.08 -9.63 -9.81
CA SER A 139 -18.20 -10.60 -8.70
C SER A 139 -17.00 -10.59 -7.75
N ALA A 140 -15.82 -10.21 -8.27
CA ALA A 140 -14.59 -10.09 -7.48
C ALA A 140 -13.64 -9.08 -8.09
N VAL A 141 -12.76 -8.53 -7.26
CA VAL A 141 -11.69 -7.62 -7.67
C VAL A 141 -10.49 -7.79 -6.76
N THR A 142 -9.29 -7.66 -7.33
CA THR A 142 -8.03 -7.63 -6.57
C THR A 142 -6.99 -6.78 -7.30
N ASP A 143 -6.01 -6.28 -6.56
CA ASP A 143 -4.88 -5.56 -7.13
C ASP A 143 -3.84 -6.51 -7.74
N CYS A 144 -2.99 -5.98 -8.60
CA CYS A 144 -1.83 -6.67 -9.13
C CYS A 144 -0.58 -6.24 -8.35
N GLY A 145 -0.55 -6.53 -7.04
CA GLY A 145 0.60 -6.26 -6.19
C GLY A 145 1.80 -7.16 -6.49
N ALA A 146 2.48 -7.64 -5.45
CA ALA A 146 3.61 -8.55 -5.61
C ALA A 146 3.24 -9.78 -6.43
N GLY A 147 4.02 -10.04 -7.50
CA GLY A 147 3.75 -11.12 -8.45
C GLY A 147 2.74 -10.78 -9.56
N GLY A 148 2.19 -9.59 -9.59
CA GLY A 148 1.35 -9.09 -10.68
C GLY A 148 0.13 -9.95 -10.97
N PHE A 149 -0.07 -10.33 -12.24
CA PHE A 149 -1.20 -11.20 -12.60
C PHE A 149 -1.12 -12.59 -11.94
N SER A 150 0.07 -13.08 -11.61
CA SER A 150 0.21 -14.41 -11.00
C SER A 150 -0.45 -14.51 -9.62
N SER A 151 -0.31 -13.48 -8.80
CA SER A 151 -1.01 -13.41 -7.51
C SER A 151 -2.48 -13.07 -7.70
N ALA A 152 -2.79 -12.04 -8.49
CA ALA A 152 -4.16 -11.58 -8.67
C ALA A 152 -5.11 -12.67 -9.21
N VAL A 153 -4.74 -13.33 -10.31
CA VAL A 153 -5.54 -14.39 -10.92
C VAL A 153 -5.46 -15.67 -10.11
N GLY A 154 -4.26 -15.99 -9.54
CA GLY A 154 -4.05 -17.17 -8.71
C GLY A 154 -4.96 -17.18 -7.48
N GLU A 155 -5.01 -16.05 -6.76
CA GLU A 155 -5.86 -15.91 -5.56
C GLU A 155 -7.36 -15.96 -5.91
N MET A 156 -7.79 -15.26 -6.94
CA MET A 156 -9.22 -15.27 -7.33
C MET A 156 -9.67 -16.62 -7.89
N GLY A 157 -8.77 -17.34 -8.57
CA GLY A 157 -9.06 -18.62 -9.19
C GLY A 157 -8.88 -19.85 -8.29
N GLU A 158 -8.49 -19.68 -7.01
CA GLU A 158 -8.12 -20.77 -6.10
C GLU A 158 -9.12 -21.91 -6.08
N GLU A 159 -10.39 -21.62 -5.92
CA GLU A 159 -11.47 -22.62 -5.84
C GLU A 159 -12.00 -23.09 -7.22
N LEU A 160 -11.65 -22.38 -8.29
CA LEU A 160 -12.20 -22.65 -9.63
C LEU A 160 -11.13 -23.17 -10.59
N GLY A 161 -10.14 -22.35 -10.84
CA GLY A 161 -9.18 -22.42 -11.93
C GLY A 161 -9.32 -21.22 -12.87
N ALA A 162 -8.37 -21.05 -13.77
CA ALA A 162 -8.35 -19.96 -14.70
C ALA A 162 -7.69 -20.34 -16.03
N GLU A 163 -8.19 -19.78 -17.12
CA GLU A 163 -7.57 -19.80 -18.45
C GLU A 163 -7.20 -18.37 -18.83
N VAL A 164 -5.91 -18.09 -19.05
CA VAL A 164 -5.39 -16.75 -19.30
C VAL A 164 -4.63 -16.68 -20.62
N TRP A 165 -4.92 -15.68 -21.44
CA TRP A 165 -4.24 -15.38 -22.71
C TRP A 165 -3.30 -14.19 -22.50
N LEU A 166 -2.02 -14.46 -22.28
CA LEU A 166 -1.01 -13.45 -21.96
C LEU A 166 -0.73 -12.47 -23.10
N ASP A 167 -0.93 -12.92 -24.35
CA ASP A 167 -0.82 -12.08 -25.54
C ASP A 167 -1.91 -11.00 -25.66
N LYS A 168 -3.00 -11.13 -24.90
CA LYS A 168 -4.06 -10.10 -24.81
C LYS A 168 -3.79 -9.04 -23.76
N ALA A 169 -2.83 -9.25 -22.87
CA ALA A 169 -2.53 -8.27 -21.84
C ALA A 169 -2.04 -6.94 -22.47
N PRO A 170 -2.57 -5.77 -22.03
CA PRO A 170 -2.13 -4.50 -22.57
C PRO A 170 -0.68 -4.23 -22.15
N LEU A 171 0.19 -3.97 -23.14
CA LEU A 171 1.62 -3.77 -22.93
C LEU A 171 2.01 -2.31 -23.12
N LYS A 172 3.01 -1.83 -22.36
CA LYS A 172 3.63 -0.52 -22.52
C LYS A 172 4.51 -0.45 -23.77
N TYR A 173 5.13 -1.57 -24.12
CA TYR A 173 6.04 -1.75 -25.26
C TYR A 173 6.15 -3.23 -25.63
N GLU A 174 6.56 -3.49 -26.83
CA GLU A 174 6.79 -4.86 -27.32
C GLU A 174 8.06 -5.49 -26.76
N GLY A 175 8.17 -6.83 -26.85
CA GLY A 175 9.36 -7.58 -26.49
C GLY A 175 9.40 -8.06 -25.04
N LEU A 176 8.27 -8.04 -24.32
CA LEU A 176 8.14 -8.76 -23.06
C LEU A 176 7.93 -10.26 -23.32
N SER A 177 8.62 -11.09 -22.54
CA SER A 177 8.32 -12.52 -22.49
C SER A 177 7.00 -12.78 -21.77
N TYR A 178 6.39 -13.93 -22.03
CA TYR A 178 5.18 -14.33 -21.30
C TYR A 178 5.38 -14.41 -19.79
N THR A 179 6.59 -14.76 -19.31
CA THR A 179 6.93 -14.75 -17.89
C THR A 179 6.93 -13.32 -17.34
N GLU A 180 7.59 -12.38 -18.04
CA GLU A 180 7.59 -10.97 -17.61
C GLU A 180 6.17 -10.39 -17.58
N ILE A 181 5.32 -10.72 -18.57
CA ILE A 181 3.92 -10.30 -18.56
C ILE A 181 3.18 -10.82 -17.32
N TRP A 182 3.41 -12.09 -16.98
CA TRP A 182 2.69 -12.77 -15.91
C TRP A 182 3.05 -12.27 -14.50
N ILE A 183 4.34 -11.99 -14.27
CA ILE A 183 4.85 -11.60 -12.95
C ILE A 183 5.11 -10.11 -12.77
N SER A 184 4.91 -9.29 -13.80
CA SER A 184 5.11 -7.84 -13.73
C SER A 184 4.22 -7.20 -12.66
N GLU A 185 4.81 -6.36 -11.81
CA GLU A 185 4.12 -5.59 -10.78
C GLU A 185 3.80 -4.17 -11.27
N ALA A 186 3.34 -4.05 -12.53
CA ALA A 186 2.99 -2.75 -13.10
C ALA A 186 1.95 -2.03 -12.22
N GLN A 187 2.23 -0.77 -11.94
CA GLN A 187 1.43 0.05 -11.03
C GLN A 187 0.04 0.37 -11.59
N GLU A 188 -0.91 0.70 -10.70
CA GLU A 188 -2.29 1.12 -10.99
C GLU A 188 -3.08 0.11 -11.86
N ARG A 189 -2.78 -1.17 -11.70
CA ARG A 189 -3.42 -2.26 -12.42
C ARG A 189 -4.20 -3.15 -11.48
N MET A 190 -5.44 -3.42 -11.83
CA MET A 190 -6.31 -4.32 -11.09
C MET A 190 -6.89 -5.40 -12.00
N VAL A 191 -7.29 -6.51 -11.39
CA VAL A 191 -8.01 -7.60 -12.06
C VAL A 191 -9.42 -7.69 -11.51
N PHE A 192 -10.40 -7.69 -12.41
CA PHE A 192 -11.81 -7.89 -12.10
C PHE A 192 -12.32 -9.21 -12.64
N ALA A 193 -13.20 -9.87 -11.89
CA ALA A 193 -14.01 -10.97 -12.37
C ALA A 193 -15.38 -10.39 -12.82
N VAL A 194 -15.62 -10.34 -14.11
CA VAL A 194 -16.81 -9.70 -14.70
C VAL A 194 -17.67 -10.75 -15.37
N PRO A 195 -18.93 -10.96 -14.93
CA PRO A 195 -19.88 -11.79 -15.66
C PRO A 195 -20.02 -11.35 -17.12
N GLU A 196 -19.98 -12.28 -18.07
CA GLU A 196 -20.02 -11.96 -19.51
C GLU A 196 -21.20 -11.06 -19.90
N LYS A 197 -22.36 -11.24 -19.26
CA LYS A 197 -23.57 -10.42 -19.47
C LYS A 197 -23.42 -8.95 -19.07
N HIS A 198 -22.43 -8.64 -18.21
CA HIS A 198 -22.16 -7.28 -17.73
C HIS A 198 -20.97 -6.62 -18.45
N TRP A 199 -20.26 -7.35 -19.31
CA TRP A 199 -19.05 -6.87 -19.94
C TRP A 199 -19.25 -5.56 -20.72
N SER A 200 -20.25 -5.50 -21.58
CA SER A 200 -20.47 -4.29 -22.41
C SER A 200 -20.70 -3.03 -21.56
N ARG A 201 -21.44 -3.17 -20.43
CA ARG A 201 -21.67 -2.03 -19.53
C ARG A 201 -20.40 -1.66 -18.76
N PHE A 202 -19.65 -2.65 -18.32
CA PHE A 202 -18.38 -2.44 -17.62
C PHE A 202 -17.35 -1.76 -18.53
N GLU A 203 -17.23 -2.20 -19.77
CA GLU A 203 -16.35 -1.61 -20.79
C GLU A 203 -16.72 -0.15 -21.10
N GLU A 204 -18.04 0.14 -21.26
CA GLU A 204 -18.54 1.49 -21.43
C GLU A 204 -18.17 2.40 -20.27
N LEU A 205 -18.33 1.92 -19.04
CA LEU A 205 -17.97 2.65 -17.82
C LEU A 205 -16.46 2.95 -17.79
N CYS A 206 -15.61 1.97 -18.06
CA CYS A 206 -14.16 2.17 -18.14
C CYS A 206 -13.78 3.20 -19.21
N SER A 207 -14.41 3.12 -20.37
CA SER A 207 -14.15 4.03 -21.48
C SER A 207 -14.59 5.47 -21.16
N SER A 208 -15.68 5.67 -20.40
CA SER A 208 -16.15 6.99 -20.00
C SER A 208 -15.16 7.73 -19.08
N GLU A 209 -14.40 6.99 -18.27
CA GLU A 209 -13.35 7.51 -17.39
C GLU A 209 -11.95 7.44 -18.04
N SER A 210 -11.86 7.11 -19.34
CA SER A 210 -10.60 6.97 -20.06
C SER A 210 -9.66 5.91 -19.47
N VAL A 211 -10.20 4.87 -18.87
CA VAL A 211 -9.44 3.72 -18.32
C VAL A 211 -9.50 2.56 -19.29
N GLU A 212 -8.34 1.98 -19.56
CA GLU A 212 -8.24 0.78 -20.39
C GLU A 212 -8.72 -0.45 -19.61
N ALA A 213 -9.60 -1.24 -20.22
CA ALA A 213 -10.07 -2.52 -19.70
C ALA A 213 -10.00 -3.57 -20.79
N VAL A 214 -9.31 -4.69 -20.52
CA VAL A 214 -9.08 -5.74 -21.51
C VAL A 214 -9.37 -7.10 -20.91
N VAL A 215 -10.14 -7.92 -21.63
CA VAL A 215 -10.37 -9.32 -21.26
C VAL A 215 -9.12 -10.13 -21.59
N ILE A 216 -8.47 -10.65 -20.56
CA ILE A 216 -7.25 -11.46 -20.66
C ILE A 216 -7.49 -12.94 -20.39
N GLY A 217 -8.68 -13.35 -19.98
CA GLY A 217 -8.99 -14.74 -19.63
C GLY A 217 -10.39 -14.98 -19.15
N LYS A 218 -10.60 -16.17 -18.59
CA LYS A 218 -11.85 -16.60 -17.93
C LYS A 218 -11.55 -17.44 -16.71
N PHE A 219 -12.37 -17.35 -15.68
CA PHE A 219 -12.39 -18.32 -14.59
C PHE A 219 -13.16 -19.57 -15.03
N VAL A 220 -12.55 -20.73 -14.86
CA VAL A 220 -13.09 -22.01 -15.36
C VAL A 220 -13.07 -23.07 -14.26
N PRO A 221 -14.11 -23.91 -14.13
CA PRO A 221 -14.20 -24.89 -13.04
C PRO A 221 -13.35 -26.15 -13.33
N THR A 222 -12.07 -25.94 -13.68
CA THR A 222 -11.15 -27.05 -14.00
C THR A 222 -10.22 -27.42 -12.85
N GLY A 223 -10.12 -26.57 -11.82
CA GLY A 223 -9.13 -26.68 -10.75
C GLY A 223 -7.69 -26.45 -11.21
N ASN A 224 -7.48 -25.96 -12.43
CA ASN A 224 -6.18 -25.69 -13.00
C ASN A 224 -6.03 -24.24 -13.43
N LEU A 225 -4.81 -23.74 -13.33
CA LEU A 225 -4.38 -22.51 -13.97
C LEU A 225 -3.72 -22.89 -15.32
N GLU A 226 -4.31 -22.47 -16.41
CA GLU A 226 -3.73 -22.61 -17.74
C GLU A 226 -3.36 -21.24 -18.30
N LEU A 227 -2.07 -21.07 -18.64
CA LEU A 227 -1.56 -19.87 -19.27
C LEU A 227 -1.27 -20.17 -20.75
N LYS A 228 -1.78 -19.31 -21.61
CA LYS A 228 -1.59 -19.34 -23.06
C LYS A 228 -0.87 -18.09 -23.53
N TYR A 229 -0.02 -18.29 -24.52
CA TYR A 229 0.63 -17.21 -25.25
C TYR A 229 0.48 -17.49 -26.75
N HIS A 230 -0.30 -16.69 -27.44
CA HIS A 230 -0.87 -17.00 -28.73
C HIS A 230 -1.61 -18.36 -28.71
N GLU A 231 -1.26 -19.31 -29.54
CA GLU A 231 -1.90 -20.63 -29.60
C GLU A 231 -1.24 -21.69 -28.69
N HIS A 232 -0.18 -21.32 -27.97
CA HIS A 232 0.60 -22.25 -27.16
C HIS A 232 0.21 -22.20 -25.70
N SER A 233 0.00 -23.37 -25.08
CA SER A 233 -0.07 -23.49 -23.62
C SER A 233 1.37 -23.39 -23.06
N VAL A 234 1.65 -22.35 -22.28
CA VAL A 234 2.98 -22.09 -21.69
C VAL A 234 3.08 -22.53 -20.24
N ALA A 235 1.95 -22.73 -19.57
CA ALA A 235 1.87 -23.36 -18.26
C ALA A 235 0.50 -24.00 -18.04
N ASN A 236 0.48 -25.12 -17.31
CA ASN A 236 -0.75 -25.76 -16.82
C ASN A 236 -0.44 -26.38 -15.46
N LEU A 237 -0.97 -25.79 -14.40
CA LEU A 237 -0.70 -26.16 -13.02
C LEU A 237 -2.01 -26.31 -12.25
N SER A 238 -2.10 -27.30 -11.35
CA SER A 238 -3.29 -27.39 -10.51
C SER A 238 -3.28 -26.27 -9.45
N MET A 239 -4.45 -25.68 -9.19
CA MET A 239 -4.62 -24.68 -8.15
C MET A 239 -4.23 -25.26 -6.78
N LYS A 240 -4.55 -26.49 -6.53
CA LYS A 240 -4.14 -27.19 -5.29
C LYS A 240 -2.61 -27.24 -5.12
N PHE A 241 -1.85 -27.44 -6.19
CA PHE A 241 -0.39 -27.39 -6.10
C PHE A 241 0.11 -25.97 -5.84
N LEU A 242 -0.50 -24.97 -6.46
CA LEU A 242 -0.12 -23.57 -6.26
C LEU A 242 -0.34 -23.09 -4.83
N HIS A 243 -1.45 -23.47 -4.20
CA HIS A 243 -1.82 -23.01 -2.88
C HIS A 243 -1.33 -23.93 -1.76
N ASP A 244 -1.44 -25.25 -1.92
CA ASP A 244 -1.16 -26.26 -0.88
C ASP A 244 0.12 -27.07 -1.14
N GLY A 245 0.77 -26.91 -2.30
CA GLY A 245 1.94 -27.72 -2.70
C GLY A 245 3.20 -27.47 -1.87
N ARG A 246 3.17 -26.48 -1.01
CA ARG A 246 4.29 -26.16 -0.13
C ARG A 246 4.31 -27.11 1.07
N PRO A 247 5.43 -27.80 1.35
CA PRO A 247 5.53 -28.64 2.55
C PRO A 247 5.25 -27.83 3.82
N PRO A 248 4.53 -28.39 4.80
CA PRO A 248 4.27 -27.71 6.04
C PRO A 248 5.59 -27.41 6.77
N VAL A 249 5.82 -26.15 7.09
CA VAL A 249 6.99 -25.70 7.84
C VAL A 249 6.58 -25.48 9.29
N VAL A 250 7.01 -26.38 10.17
CA VAL A 250 6.83 -26.22 11.62
C VAL A 250 8.11 -25.63 12.20
N ARG A 251 8.03 -24.44 12.79
CA ARG A 251 9.14 -23.80 13.50
C ARG A 251 8.82 -23.79 14.99
N GLN A 252 9.81 -24.18 15.80
CA GLN A 252 9.70 -24.09 17.24
C GLN A 252 10.06 -22.66 17.67
N ALA A 253 9.16 -21.99 18.37
CA ALA A 253 9.42 -20.70 18.98
C ALA A 253 9.46 -20.87 20.51
N ILE A 254 10.52 -20.34 21.13
CA ILE A 254 10.65 -20.33 22.58
C ILE A 254 10.50 -18.86 23.02
N PHE A 255 9.47 -18.61 23.83
CA PHE A 255 9.29 -17.31 24.47
C PHE A 255 9.87 -17.37 25.87
N GLU A 256 10.96 -16.68 26.08
CA GLU A 256 11.54 -16.44 27.42
C GLU A 256 11.10 -15.05 27.87
N PRO A 257 10.17 -14.96 28.83
CA PRO A 257 9.78 -13.67 29.39
C PRO A 257 11.03 -13.05 30.05
N LYS A 258 11.44 -11.88 29.60
CA LYS A 258 12.40 -11.10 30.37
C LYS A 258 11.73 -10.77 31.69
N SER A 259 12.29 -11.25 32.81
CA SER A 259 11.91 -10.68 34.10
C SER A 259 12.26 -9.20 34.05
N ASP A 260 11.29 -8.32 34.06
CA ASP A 260 11.52 -6.93 34.43
C ASP A 260 12.08 -7.00 35.85
N GLY A 261 13.41 -7.02 35.94
CA GLY A 261 14.06 -6.82 37.23
C GLY A 261 13.45 -5.57 37.80
N ASP A 262 13.11 -5.59 39.08
CA ASP A 262 12.54 -4.46 39.81
C ASP A 262 13.14 -3.15 39.27
N ALA A 263 12.40 -2.49 38.37
CA ALA A 263 12.76 -1.17 37.90
C ALA A 263 12.53 -0.24 39.10
N ARG A 264 13.49 -0.20 40.00
CA ARG A 264 13.53 0.82 41.06
C ARG A 264 13.61 2.13 40.32
N VAL A 265 12.51 2.87 40.37
CA VAL A 265 12.51 4.26 39.95
C VAL A 265 13.48 4.97 40.89
N GLU A 266 14.71 5.19 40.43
CA GLU A 266 15.63 6.07 41.15
C GLU A 266 14.99 7.45 41.17
N VAL A 267 14.78 7.96 42.37
CA VAL A 267 14.35 9.34 42.56
C VAL A 267 15.53 10.22 42.14
N ILE A 268 15.40 10.83 40.97
CA ILE A 268 16.43 11.71 40.41
C ILE A 268 16.32 13.05 41.22
N GLU A 269 17.26 13.28 42.09
CA GLU A 269 17.44 14.59 42.71
C GLU A 269 18.08 15.55 41.69
N GLY A 270 17.46 16.69 41.47
CA GLY A 270 17.96 17.73 40.58
C GLY A 270 17.40 19.10 40.97
N ASP A 271 18.15 20.13 40.60
CA ASP A 271 17.67 21.53 40.70
C ASP A 271 16.88 21.92 39.43
N CYS A 272 16.27 23.13 39.49
CA CYS A 272 15.47 23.65 38.37
C CYS A 272 16.29 23.80 37.06
N GLU A 273 17.59 24.10 37.15
CA GLU A 273 18.43 24.27 35.96
C GLU A 273 18.65 22.92 35.23
N LYS A 274 18.92 21.87 36.01
CA LYS A 274 19.05 20.51 35.48
C LYS A 274 17.77 20.03 34.82
N PHE A 275 16.64 20.16 35.50
CA PHE A 275 15.33 19.77 34.94
C PHE A 275 14.96 20.57 33.71
N THR A 276 15.24 21.87 33.69
CA THR A 276 15.05 22.71 32.49
C THR A 276 15.92 22.23 31.33
N SER A 277 17.21 21.94 31.59
CA SER A 277 18.13 21.43 30.60
C SER A 277 17.67 20.08 30.04
N ASP A 278 17.23 19.16 30.89
CA ASP A 278 16.79 17.83 30.48
C ASP A 278 15.46 17.91 29.71
N LEU A 279 14.54 18.78 30.10
CA LEU A 279 13.30 19.04 29.36
C LEU A 279 13.62 19.56 27.94
N LEU A 280 14.50 20.55 27.82
CA LEU A 280 14.88 21.10 26.51
C LEU A 280 15.57 20.06 25.63
N LYS A 281 16.43 19.18 26.20
CA LYS A 281 17.01 18.07 25.45
C LYS A 281 15.96 17.09 24.95
N ILE A 282 14.97 16.73 25.77
CA ILE A 282 13.87 15.84 25.39
C ILE A 282 13.05 16.48 24.28
N LEU A 283 12.61 17.74 24.46
CA LEU A 283 11.83 18.46 23.47
C LEU A 283 12.59 18.67 22.14
N GLY A 284 13.91 18.84 22.19
CA GLY A 284 14.79 18.96 21.03
C GLY A 284 15.17 17.62 20.40
N SER A 285 14.86 16.49 21.01
CA SER A 285 15.18 15.18 20.43
C SER A 285 14.34 14.92 19.17
N LEU A 286 14.92 14.25 18.18
CA LEU A 286 14.28 14.03 16.88
C LEU A 286 12.94 13.27 17.00
N ASN A 287 12.80 12.37 17.98
CA ASN A 287 11.56 11.63 18.20
C ASN A 287 10.45 12.49 18.80
N VAL A 288 10.79 13.51 19.58
CA VAL A 288 9.83 14.39 20.27
C VAL A 288 9.65 15.72 19.55
N ALA A 289 10.69 16.23 18.89
CA ALA A 289 10.64 17.51 18.18
C ALA A 289 9.48 17.59 17.18
N SER A 290 8.98 18.79 16.96
CA SER A 290 7.85 19.08 16.08
C SER A 290 8.02 18.46 14.69
N LYS A 291 6.95 17.86 14.19
CA LYS A 291 6.81 17.34 12.81
C LYS A 291 5.98 18.29 11.93
N HIS A 292 5.81 19.53 12.34
CA HIS A 292 5.01 20.54 11.65
C HIS A 292 5.29 20.60 10.14
N TRP A 293 6.57 20.56 9.74
CA TRP A 293 6.97 20.52 8.34
C TRP A 293 6.36 19.32 7.59
N VAL A 294 6.33 18.14 8.20
CA VAL A 294 5.77 16.93 7.59
C VAL A 294 4.25 17.05 7.46
N ILE A 295 3.58 17.49 8.51
CA ILE A 295 2.11 17.62 8.54
C ILE A 295 1.63 18.55 7.42
N HIS A 296 2.32 19.67 7.20
CA HIS A 296 1.97 20.62 6.14
C HIS A 296 2.25 20.15 4.71
N GLN A 297 2.85 18.97 4.51
CA GLN A 297 3.02 18.39 3.17
C GLN A 297 1.76 17.70 2.65
N TYR A 298 0.87 17.30 3.54
CA TYR A 298 -0.25 16.42 3.23
C TYR A 298 -1.58 17.15 3.22
N ASP A 299 -2.43 16.78 2.25
CA ASP A 299 -3.82 17.21 2.23
C ASP A 299 -4.63 16.39 3.22
N TYR A 300 -5.35 17.06 4.10
CA TYR A 300 -6.22 16.42 5.09
C TYR A 300 -7.68 16.89 5.00
N GLU A 301 -7.98 17.80 4.08
CA GLU A 301 -9.33 18.36 3.87
C GLU A 301 -9.99 17.89 2.58
N VAL A 302 -9.28 17.20 1.71
CA VAL A 302 -9.84 16.65 0.45
C VAL A 302 -11.03 15.76 0.74
N GLN A 303 -12.01 15.74 -0.16
CA GLN A 303 -13.30 15.07 -0.04
C GLN A 303 -14.24 15.68 1.03
N GLY A 304 -13.82 16.73 1.75
CA GLY A 304 -14.68 17.44 2.71
C GLY A 304 -15.12 16.63 3.94
N GLY A 305 -14.45 15.50 4.21
CA GLY A 305 -14.80 14.59 5.31
C GLY A 305 -14.14 14.92 6.66
N SER A 306 -13.25 15.91 6.72
CA SER A 306 -12.50 16.24 7.94
C SER A 306 -13.42 16.84 9.02
N VAL A 307 -13.52 16.16 10.14
CA VAL A 307 -14.23 16.63 11.34
C VAL A 307 -13.27 17.34 12.29
N LEU A 308 -12.08 16.78 12.46
CA LEU A 308 -10.99 17.36 13.25
C LEU A 308 -9.71 17.32 12.42
N LYS A 309 -9.07 18.46 12.28
CA LYS A 309 -7.81 18.59 11.54
C LYS A 309 -6.62 18.15 12.39
N PRO A 310 -5.49 17.77 11.79
CA PRO A 310 -4.27 17.44 12.51
C PRO A 310 -3.63 18.67 13.20
N LEU A 311 -3.93 19.88 12.71
CA LEU A 311 -3.57 21.14 13.34
C LEU A 311 -4.84 21.96 13.58
N VAL A 312 -5.02 22.44 14.81
CA VAL A 312 -6.18 23.20 15.27
C VAL A 312 -5.74 24.51 15.94
N GLY A 313 -6.70 25.34 16.33
CA GLY A 313 -6.45 26.65 16.90
C GLY A 313 -6.55 27.77 15.87
N VAL A 314 -6.47 29.02 16.34
CA VAL A 314 -6.63 30.22 15.50
C VAL A 314 -5.54 30.29 14.43
N GLU A 315 -4.32 29.92 14.78
CA GLU A 315 -3.16 29.92 13.89
C GLU A 315 -2.94 28.59 13.14
N ASN A 316 -3.79 27.57 13.36
CA ASN A 316 -3.62 26.21 12.84
C ASN A 316 -2.23 25.60 13.15
N ASP A 317 -1.75 25.80 14.36
CA ASP A 317 -0.43 25.37 14.82
C ASP A 317 -0.49 24.41 16.02
N GLY A 318 -1.66 24.26 16.64
CA GLY A 318 -1.89 23.34 17.74
C GLY A 318 -2.06 21.89 17.23
N PRO A 319 -1.16 20.96 17.59
CA PRO A 319 -1.32 19.56 17.19
C PRO A 319 -2.57 18.94 17.80
N GLY A 320 -3.32 18.19 17.00
CA GLY A 320 -4.51 17.46 17.39
C GLY A 320 -4.57 16.10 16.70
N ASP A 321 -5.42 15.21 17.23
CA ASP A 321 -5.72 13.95 16.58
C ASP A 321 -6.74 14.18 15.45
N ALA A 322 -6.32 13.95 14.21
CA ALA A 322 -7.18 14.13 13.04
C ALA A 322 -8.32 13.11 13.03
N CYS A 323 -9.51 13.54 12.60
CA CYS A 323 -10.69 12.68 12.44
C CYS A 323 -11.46 13.01 11.16
N LEU A 324 -11.89 11.97 10.46
CA LEU A 324 -12.77 12.05 9.30
C LEU A 324 -14.11 11.35 9.59
N LEU A 325 -15.17 11.73 8.87
CA LEU A 325 -16.51 11.15 9.05
C LEU A 325 -16.52 9.63 8.91
N TYR A 326 -15.80 9.09 7.92
CA TYR A 326 -15.73 7.65 7.68
C TYR A 326 -14.67 6.92 8.54
N THR A 327 -13.82 7.64 9.25
CA THR A 327 -12.96 7.12 10.31
C THR A 327 -13.49 7.48 11.69
N SER A 328 -14.71 8.03 11.74
CA SER A 328 -15.36 8.46 12.98
C SER A 328 -15.40 7.31 13.97
N PRO A 329 -15.09 7.59 15.25
CA PRO A 329 -14.88 6.56 16.24
C PRO A 329 -16.11 5.69 16.42
N SER A 330 -15.88 4.48 16.89
CA SER A 330 -16.95 3.60 17.31
C SER A 330 -17.80 4.29 18.41
N PRO A 331 -19.05 3.91 18.63
CA PRO A 331 -19.85 4.43 19.74
C PRO A 331 -19.14 4.38 21.11
N ARG A 332 -18.13 3.51 21.23
CA ARG A 332 -17.29 3.42 22.44
C ARG A 332 -16.33 4.60 22.58
N ASP A 333 -15.82 5.11 21.45
CA ASP A 333 -14.89 6.25 21.44
C ASP A 333 -15.63 7.58 21.62
N LEU A 334 -16.88 7.66 21.12
CA LEU A 334 -17.77 8.82 21.36
C LEU A 334 -18.06 9.07 22.84
N SER A 335 -17.95 8.05 23.70
CA SER A 335 -18.12 8.20 25.15
C SER A 335 -16.89 8.76 25.85
N THR A 336 -15.72 8.70 25.22
CA THR A 336 -14.45 9.15 25.78
C THR A 336 -13.95 10.47 25.20
N SER A 337 -14.28 10.79 23.96
CA SER A 337 -14.01 12.09 23.35
C SER A 337 -15.11 13.09 23.68
N ARG A 338 -15.21 13.54 24.92
CA ARG A 338 -15.89 14.81 25.17
C ARG A 338 -15.06 15.89 24.50
N MET A 339 -15.55 16.40 23.38
CA MET A 339 -15.08 17.68 22.89
C MET A 339 -15.14 18.67 24.06
N PRO A 340 -14.07 19.40 24.33
CA PRO A 340 -14.21 20.53 25.26
C PRO A 340 -15.30 21.41 24.67
N SER A 341 -16.39 21.57 25.42
CA SER A 341 -17.33 22.63 25.16
C SER A 341 -16.58 23.92 25.48
N SER A 342 -16.03 24.49 24.46
CA SER A 342 -15.42 25.81 24.60
C SER A 342 -16.09 26.73 23.68
N ALA A 343 -16.46 27.55 24.25
CA ALA A 343 -16.52 28.98 24.14
C ALA A 343 -15.78 29.56 22.92
#